data_12cf1170ec9abb371239b010e71b4169
#
_entry.id   12cf1170ec9abb371239b010e71b4169
#
_cell.length_a   1.000
_cell.length_b   1.000
_cell.length_c   1.000
_cell.angle_alpha   90.00
_cell.angle_beta   90.00
_cell.angle_gamma   90.00
#
_symmetry.space_group_name_H-M   'P 1'
#
loop_
_entity.id
_entity.type
_entity.pdbx_description
1 polymer ?
#
loop_
_entity_poly.entity_id
_entity_poly.type
_entity_poly.pdbx_seq_one_letter_code
_entity_poly.pdbx_strand_id
1 'polypeptide(L)'
;MVCMLNSAEVKRILCDMGADLCGIASIDRFGEAPEGFHPRDVLPSCKSVIVIAKKFPVGTLRCETTVPYTIARNILSNELDMMSVRFCAEMENRNVIAVPTGSISHNQYDSKHDRWRSIVSAKHSAVAAGLGRIGKNTLLVTPEYGNMVWLNAMLTDAPIDPNETLPGNPCPDGCSLCIDSCPAQALGNPEMNQAACFSHAFHTDQGAELTLKCHTCRSICPNCLGSESGK
;
A
#
# COMPACT_ATOMS: atom_id res chain seq x y z
N MET A 1 15.33 29.53 -10.49
CA MET A 1 15.67 28.25 -11.11
C MET A 1 14.95 27.19 -10.27
N VAL A 2 13.89 26.60 -10.77
CA VAL A 2 13.17 25.50 -10.07
C VAL A 2 14.13 24.32 -10.09
N CYS A 3 14.64 23.91 -8.93
CA CYS A 3 15.45 22.71 -8.82
C CYS A 3 14.56 21.53 -9.20
N MET A 4 14.79 20.92 -10.37
CA MET A 4 14.03 19.75 -10.79
C MET A 4 14.38 18.61 -9.84
N LEU A 5 13.40 18.15 -9.06
CA LEU A 5 13.50 16.96 -8.24
C LEU A 5 13.71 15.75 -9.15
N ASN A 6 14.83 15.06 -8.99
CA ASN A 6 15.05 13.81 -9.70
C ASN A 6 14.65 12.59 -8.86
N SER A 7 14.31 11.51 -9.53
CA SER A 7 13.87 10.27 -8.90
C SER A 7 14.88 9.72 -7.87
N ALA A 8 16.17 9.78 -8.15
CA ALA A 8 17.22 9.26 -7.27
C ALA A 8 17.29 10.07 -5.96
N GLU A 9 17.15 11.40 -6.03
CA GLU A 9 17.15 12.26 -4.85
C GLU A 9 15.94 12.01 -3.96
N VAL A 10 14.73 11.92 -4.54
CA VAL A 10 13.50 11.60 -3.81
C VAL A 10 13.62 10.26 -3.08
N LYS A 11 14.08 9.23 -3.78
CA LYS A 11 14.30 7.91 -3.19
C LYS A 11 15.31 7.95 -2.06
N ARG A 12 16.43 8.65 -2.24
CA ARG A 12 17.46 8.79 -1.21
C ARG A 12 16.89 9.47 0.05
N ILE A 13 16.16 10.58 -0.09
CA ILE A 13 15.55 11.29 1.03
C ILE A 13 14.61 10.35 1.81
N LEU A 14 13.73 9.61 1.11
CA LEU A 14 12.77 8.73 1.76
C LEU A 14 13.43 7.48 2.36
N CYS A 15 14.47 6.92 1.74
CA CYS A 15 15.26 5.85 2.34
C CYS A 15 16.02 6.33 3.58
N ASP A 16 16.60 7.54 3.55
CA ASP A 16 17.27 8.15 4.71
C ASP A 16 16.27 8.43 5.86
N MET A 17 15.00 8.67 5.54
CA MET A 17 13.91 8.76 6.52
C MET A 17 13.44 7.39 7.04
N GLY A 18 13.89 6.28 6.44
CA GLY A 18 13.63 4.92 6.90
C GLY A 18 12.64 4.12 6.04
N ALA A 19 12.31 4.54 4.83
CA ALA A 19 11.55 3.69 3.91
C ALA A 19 12.38 2.50 3.45
N ASP A 20 11.78 1.29 3.46
CA ASP A 20 12.44 0.08 2.95
C ASP A 20 12.33 -0.03 1.42
N LEU A 21 11.23 0.49 0.84
CA LEU A 21 11.05 0.63 -0.60
C LEU A 21 10.48 2.01 -0.93
N CYS A 22 10.87 2.53 -2.09
CA CYS A 22 10.31 3.76 -2.64
C CYS A 22 10.15 3.65 -4.16
N GLY A 23 8.98 4.00 -4.67
CA GLY A 23 8.67 4.03 -6.10
C GLY A 23 7.91 5.29 -6.49
N ILE A 24 8.00 5.65 -7.76
CA ILE A 24 7.40 6.83 -8.33
C ILE A 24 6.59 6.45 -9.57
N ALA A 25 5.35 6.93 -9.64
CA ALA A 25 4.47 6.76 -10.78
C ALA A 25 4.14 8.11 -11.42
N SER A 26 4.12 8.16 -12.76
CA SER A 26 3.49 9.27 -13.48
C SER A 26 1.98 9.25 -13.27
N ILE A 27 1.38 10.42 -13.20
CA ILE A 27 -0.08 10.60 -13.13
C ILE A 27 -0.82 9.92 -14.29
N ASP A 28 -0.19 9.79 -15.45
CA ASP A 28 -0.78 9.18 -16.64
C ASP A 28 -1.10 7.68 -16.48
N ARG A 29 -0.55 7.05 -15.44
CA ARG A 29 -0.80 5.63 -15.12
C ARG A 29 -2.08 5.40 -14.30
N PHE A 30 -2.84 6.46 -14.01
CA PHE A 30 -4.04 6.41 -13.17
C PHE A 30 -5.35 6.54 -13.95
N GLY A 31 -5.33 6.41 -15.28
CA GLY A 31 -6.52 6.54 -16.14
C GLY A 31 -7.66 5.56 -15.81
N GLU A 32 -7.35 4.41 -15.20
CA GLU A 32 -8.33 3.41 -14.75
C GLU A 32 -8.83 3.64 -13.30
N ALA A 33 -8.42 4.74 -12.66
CA ALA A 33 -8.92 5.06 -11.32
C ALA A 33 -10.43 5.34 -11.37
N PRO A 34 -11.21 4.82 -10.42
CA PRO A 34 -12.63 5.12 -10.36
C PRO A 34 -12.88 6.62 -10.19
N GLU A 35 -14.01 7.10 -10.69
CA GLU A 35 -14.45 8.48 -10.52
C GLU A 35 -14.44 8.90 -9.05
N GLY A 36 -13.87 10.05 -8.72
CA GLY A 36 -13.71 10.57 -7.36
C GLY A 36 -12.52 9.98 -6.57
N PHE A 37 -11.74 9.07 -7.18
CA PHE A 37 -10.59 8.41 -6.53
C PHE A 37 -9.29 8.52 -7.34
N HIS A 38 -9.30 9.36 -8.37
CA HIS A 38 -8.10 9.69 -9.13
C HIS A 38 -7.20 10.64 -8.31
N PRO A 39 -5.86 10.55 -8.38
CA PRO A 39 -4.99 11.44 -7.63
C PRO A 39 -5.26 12.94 -7.83
N ARG A 40 -5.73 13.34 -9.02
CA ARG A 40 -6.12 14.73 -9.30
C ARG A 40 -7.43 15.15 -8.65
N ASP A 41 -8.25 14.22 -8.16
CA ASP A 41 -9.44 14.56 -7.37
C ASP A 41 -9.04 15.06 -5.97
N VAL A 42 -7.82 14.69 -5.51
CA VAL A 42 -7.24 15.15 -4.25
C VAL A 42 -6.32 16.36 -4.46
N LEU A 43 -5.39 16.26 -5.41
CA LEU A 43 -4.47 17.34 -5.79
C LEU A 43 -4.61 17.61 -7.29
N PRO A 44 -5.39 18.63 -7.70
CA PRO A 44 -5.65 18.91 -9.14
C PRO A 44 -4.37 19.13 -9.97
N SER A 45 -3.32 19.68 -9.37
CA SER A 45 -2.00 19.88 -9.99
C SER A 45 -1.11 18.65 -10.00
N CYS A 46 -1.58 17.49 -9.51
CA CYS A 46 -0.78 16.26 -9.39
C CYS A 46 -0.17 15.84 -10.72
N LYS A 47 1.15 15.58 -10.70
CA LYS A 47 1.94 15.08 -11.83
C LYS A 47 2.62 13.76 -11.52
N SER A 48 2.97 13.52 -10.25
CA SER A 48 3.59 12.27 -9.81
C SER A 48 2.99 11.77 -8.51
N VAL A 49 2.95 10.45 -8.35
CA VAL A 49 2.58 9.77 -7.12
C VAL A 49 3.80 9.02 -6.60
N ILE A 50 4.20 9.35 -5.37
CA ILE A 50 5.33 8.73 -4.70
C ILE A 50 4.77 7.69 -3.72
N VAL A 51 5.29 6.48 -3.75
CA VAL A 51 4.87 5.40 -2.84
C VAL A 51 6.05 4.94 -2.03
N ILE A 52 5.85 4.83 -0.72
CA ILE A 52 6.80 4.26 0.22
C ILE A 52 6.24 2.99 0.84
N ALA A 53 7.14 2.09 1.20
CA ALA A 53 6.80 0.88 1.91
C ALA A 53 7.74 0.62 3.08
N LYS A 54 7.20 0.00 4.12
CA LYS A 54 7.95 -0.55 5.25
C LYS A 54 7.79 -2.06 5.25
N LYS A 55 8.90 -2.78 5.48
CA LYS A 55 8.89 -4.22 5.71
C LYS A 55 8.10 -4.56 6.95
N PHE A 56 7.18 -5.53 6.83
CA PHE A 56 6.41 -6.03 7.95
C PHE A 56 7.18 -7.16 8.66
N PRO A 57 7.28 -7.18 10.00
CA PRO A 57 8.02 -8.21 10.74
C PRO A 57 7.41 -9.60 10.55
N VAL A 58 8.14 -10.51 9.92
CA VAL A 58 7.68 -11.88 9.59
C VAL A 58 7.36 -12.69 10.85
N GLY A 59 8.05 -12.45 11.96
CA GLY A 59 7.80 -13.13 13.24
C GLY A 59 6.35 -13.00 13.73
N THR A 60 5.66 -11.92 13.34
CA THR A 60 4.25 -11.70 13.71
C THR A 60 3.29 -12.75 13.15
N LEU A 61 3.66 -13.41 12.05
CA LEU A 61 2.87 -14.48 11.43
C LEU A 61 3.04 -15.85 12.14
N ARG A 62 4.02 -15.95 13.04
CA ARG A 62 4.35 -17.20 13.76
C ARG A 62 3.80 -17.23 15.18
N CYS A 63 3.10 -16.16 15.59
CA CYS A 63 2.52 -16.07 16.93
C CYS A 63 1.16 -16.79 16.97
N GLU A 64 0.83 -17.39 18.10
CA GLU A 64 -0.49 -18.00 18.35
C GLU A 64 -1.61 -16.94 18.49
N THR A 65 -1.22 -15.71 18.77
CA THR A 65 -2.15 -14.56 18.84
C THR A 65 -1.81 -13.54 17.76
N THR A 66 -2.82 -12.82 17.27
CA THR A 66 -2.67 -11.75 16.27
C THR A 66 -2.31 -10.39 16.88
N VAL A 67 -2.16 -10.29 18.20
CA VAL A 67 -1.80 -9.04 18.88
C VAL A 67 -0.48 -8.47 18.37
N PRO A 68 0.64 -9.24 18.24
CA PRO A 68 1.89 -8.71 17.68
C PRO A 68 1.74 -8.22 16.25
N TYR A 69 0.90 -8.88 15.43
CA TYR A 69 0.58 -8.43 14.08
C TYR A 69 -0.15 -7.08 14.09
N THR A 70 -1.12 -6.90 14.99
CA THR A 70 -1.85 -5.62 15.17
C THR A 70 -0.91 -4.50 15.60
N ILE A 71 -0.04 -4.76 16.59
CA ILE A 71 0.95 -3.78 17.07
C ILE A 71 1.87 -3.35 15.92
N ALA A 72 2.44 -4.31 15.19
CA ALA A 72 3.31 -4.01 14.06
C ALA A 72 2.58 -3.17 12.98
N ARG A 73 1.35 -3.54 12.64
CA ARG A 73 0.52 -2.79 11.69
C ARG A 73 0.30 -1.34 12.13
N ASN A 74 -0.03 -1.11 13.39
CA ASN A 74 -0.31 0.22 13.91
C ASN A 74 0.96 1.09 13.92
N ILE A 75 2.09 0.53 14.38
CA ILE A 75 3.37 1.24 14.41
C ILE A 75 3.84 1.58 13.00
N LEU A 76 3.85 0.60 12.08
CA LEU A 76 4.27 0.84 10.70
C LEU A 76 3.38 1.88 9.99
N SER A 77 2.08 1.90 10.29
CA SER A 77 1.19 2.92 9.76
C SER A 77 1.60 4.32 10.25
N ASN A 78 1.83 4.48 11.55
CA ASN A 78 2.25 5.76 12.12
C ASN A 78 3.62 6.21 11.57
N GLU A 79 4.58 5.29 11.45
CA GLU A 79 5.90 5.59 10.87
C GLU A 79 5.78 6.10 9.44
N LEU A 80 4.99 5.43 8.60
CA LEU A 80 4.75 5.82 7.21
C LEU A 80 4.05 7.17 7.11
N ASP A 81 3.06 7.42 7.98
CA ASP A 81 2.32 8.68 8.00
C ASP A 81 3.21 9.84 8.45
N MET A 82 4.02 9.64 9.50
CA MET A 82 5.00 10.63 9.94
C MET A 82 6.06 10.91 8.88
N MET A 83 6.54 9.86 8.19
CA MET A 83 7.52 9.98 7.11
C MET A 83 6.93 10.79 5.95
N SER A 84 5.68 10.50 5.56
CA SER A 84 5.03 11.22 4.46
C SER A 84 4.82 12.70 4.78
N VAL A 85 4.41 13.04 6.00
CA VAL A 85 4.25 14.44 6.42
C VAL A 85 5.60 15.19 6.46
N ARG A 86 6.66 14.55 6.98
CA ARG A 86 8.01 15.13 6.99
C ARG A 86 8.54 15.37 5.58
N PHE A 87 8.32 14.40 4.69
CA PHE A 87 8.70 14.54 3.28
C PHE A 87 7.93 15.69 2.61
N CYS A 88 6.62 15.80 2.83
CA CYS A 88 5.82 16.90 2.28
C CYS A 88 6.33 18.27 2.77
N ALA A 89 6.66 18.40 4.06
CA ALA A 89 7.24 19.64 4.62
C ALA A 89 8.62 19.96 4.00
N GLU A 90 9.46 18.95 3.74
CA GLU A 90 10.73 19.13 3.04
C GLU A 90 10.51 19.62 1.59
N MET A 91 9.46 19.14 0.92
CA MET A 91 9.12 19.58 -0.44
C MET A 91 8.63 21.03 -0.48
N GLU A 92 7.88 21.47 0.54
CA GLU A 92 7.47 22.89 0.67
C GLU A 92 8.66 23.83 0.73
N ASN A 93 9.75 23.47 1.43
CA ASN A 93 11.00 24.24 1.47
C ASN A 93 11.66 24.38 0.08
N ARG A 94 11.27 23.55 -0.88
CA ARG A 94 11.74 23.55 -2.27
C ARG A 94 10.75 24.16 -3.25
N ASN A 95 9.66 24.75 -2.74
CA ASN A 95 8.53 25.28 -3.52
C ASN A 95 7.85 24.20 -4.39
N VAL A 96 7.75 22.98 -3.87
CA VAL A 96 7.04 21.86 -4.48
C VAL A 96 5.85 21.52 -3.59
N ILE A 97 4.67 21.41 -4.19
CA ILE A 97 3.47 20.96 -3.48
C ILE A 97 3.54 19.44 -3.38
N ALA A 98 3.49 18.95 -2.15
CA ALA A 98 3.33 17.53 -1.86
C ALA A 98 2.31 17.33 -0.73
N VAL A 99 1.45 16.30 -0.86
CA VAL A 99 0.40 16.01 0.13
C VAL A 99 0.39 14.53 0.48
N PRO A 100 0.24 14.17 1.77
CA PRO A 100 0.12 12.78 2.21
C PRO A 100 -1.29 12.26 1.95
N THR A 101 -1.43 10.94 1.71
CA THR A 101 -2.74 10.29 1.55
C THR A 101 -3.11 9.37 2.71
N GLY A 102 -2.17 9.07 3.59
CA GLY A 102 -2.34 8.20 4.75
C GLY A 102 -2.18 6.70 4.46
N SER A 103 -1.53 5.98 5.36
CA SER A 103 -1.32 4.52 5.29
C SER A 103 -2.54 3.73 5.79
N ILE A 104 -3.24 4.29 6.80
CA ILE A 104 -4.59 3.93 7.22
C ILE A 104 -5.46 5.13 6.87
N SER A 105 -5.74 5.30 5.61
CA SER A 105 -6.47 6.47 5.13
C SER A 105 -7.89 6.50 5.67
N HIS A 106 -8.41 7.72 5.82
CA HIS A 106 -9.84 7.95 5.96
C HIS A 106 -10.52 7.43 4.72
N ASN A 107 -11.20 6.29 4.86
CA ASN A 107 -11.91 5.68 3.76
C ASN A 107 -13.18 6.47 3.48
N GLN A 108 -13.45 6.71 2.20
CA GLN A 108 -14.73 7.21 1.72
C GLN A 108 -15.60 6.03 1.30
N TYR A 109 -16.89 6.08 1.62
CA TYR A 109 -17.82 5.07 1.17
C TYR A 109 -18.26 5.33 -0.26
N ASP A 110 -17.91 4.41 -1.15
CA ASP A 110 -18.35 4.39 -2.54
C ASP A 110 -19.68 3.64 -2.63
N SER A 111 -20.77 4.39 -2.60
CA SER A 111 -22.14 3.84 -2.64
C SER A 111 -22.50 3.15 -3.95
N LYS A 112 -21.82 3.49 -5.05
CA LYS A 112 -22.03 2.87 -6.36
C LYS A 112 -21.55 1.42 -6.40
N HIS A 113 -20.48 1.13 -5.64
CA HIS A 113 -19.85 -0.20 -5.63
C HIS A 113 -19.94 -0.89 -4.25
N ASP A 114 -20.71 -0.32 -3.31
CA ASP A 114 -20.91 -0.83 -1.94
C ASP A 114 -19.59 -1.20 -1.23
N ARG A 115 -18.64 -0.25 -1.21
CA ARG A 115 -17.32 -0.48 -0.61
C ARG A 115 -16.69 0.77 -0.06
N TRP A 116 -15.78 0.57 0.87
CA TRP A 116 -14.89 1.61 1.35
C TRP A 116 -13.65 1.74 0.45
N ARG A 117 -13.32 2.96 0.09
CA ARG A 117 -12.12 3.30 -0.70
C ARG A 117 -11.29 4.34 0.02
N SER A 118 -9.97 4.21 -0.06
CA SER A 118 -9.05 5.29 0.29
C SER A 118 -9.13 6.40 -0.76
N ILE A 119 -8.87 7.65 -0.35
CA ILE A 119 -8.83 8.80 -1.29
C ILE A 119 -7.92 8.54 -2.49
N VAL A 120 -6.83 7.80 -2.27
CA VAL A 120 -5.97 7.21 -3.32
C VAL A 120 -5.57 5.81 -2.85
N SER A 121 -5.68 4.82 -3.72
CA SER A 121 -5.33 3.44 -3.39
C SER A 121 -3.81 3.24 -3.36
N ALA A 122 -3.22 3.11 -2.17
CA ALA A 122 -1.78 2.88 -2.02
C ALA A 122 -1.31 1.60 -2.75
N LYS A 123 -2.11 0.54 -2.81
CA LYS A 123 -1.77 -0.71 -3.52
C LYS A 123 -1.68 -0.51 -5.03
N HIS A 124 -2.67 0.16 -5.64
CA HIS A 124 -2.66 0.45 -7.08
C HIS A 124 -1.57 1.46 -7.41
N SER A 125 -1.36 2.46 -6.56
CA SER A 125 -0.24 3.39 -6.68
C SER A 125 1.12 2.68 -6.65
N ALA A 126 1.28 1.67 -5.77
CA ALA A 126 2.50 0.89 -5.69
C ALA A 126 2.75 0.03 -6.95
N VAL A 127 1.69 -0.51 -7.57
CA VAL A 127 1.80 -1.17 -8.88
C VAL A 127 2.21 -0.18 -9.96
N ALA A 128 1.57 0.98 -10.02
CA ALA A 128 1.89 2.05 -10.97
C ALA A 128 3.33 2.58 -10.76
N ALA A 129 3.82 2.57 -9.52
CA ALA A 129 5.18 2.96 -9.13
C ALA A 129 6.22 1.84 -9.27
N GLY A 130 5.86 0.67 -9.81
CA GLY A 130 6.79 -0.42 -10.08
C GLY A 130 7.29 -1.16 -8.85
N LEU A 131 6.62 -1.08 -7.69
CA LEU A 131 7.04 -1.75 -6.46
C LEU A 131 6.60 -3.22 -6.39
N GLY A 132 5.65 -3.63 -7.19
CA GLY A 132 5.11 -4.99 -7.14
C GLY A 132 3.87 -5.17 -8.00
N ARG A 133 3.18 -6.28 -7.78
CA ARG A 133 1.91 -6.63 -8.44
C ARG A 133 0.88 -7.06 -7.40
N ILE A 134 -0.40 -6.88 -7.69
CA ILE A 134 -1.47 -7.33 -6.78
C ILE A 134 -1.74 -8.82 -7.01
N GLY A 135 -1.66 -9.62 -5.95
CA GLY A 135 -2.01 -11.03 -5.96
C GLY A 135 -3.51 -11.28 -5.82
N LYS A 136 -3.93 -12.55 -5.99
CA LYS A 136 -5.33 -12.98 -5.78
C LYS A 136 -5.84 -12.73 -4.36
N ASN A 137 -4.93 -12.58 -3.38
CA ASN A 137 -5.24 -12.15 -2.01
C ASN A 137 -5.49 -10.63 -1.87
N THR A 138 -5.50 -9.90 -2.99
CA THR A 138 -5.65 -8.43 -3.06
C THR A 138 -4.55 -7.62 -2.36
N LEU A 139 -3.44 -8.26 -1.98
CA LEU A 139 -2.28 -7.59 -1.41
C LEU A 139 -1.25 -7.28 -2.50
N LEU A 140 -0.45 -6.23 -2.29
CA LEU A 140 0.75 -6.02 -3.08
C LEU A 140 1.75 -7.14 -2.76
N VAL A 141 2.36 -7.70 -3.78
CA VAL A 141 3.47 -8.66 -3.69
C VAL A 141 4.68 -8.00 -4.36
N THR A 142 5.70 -7.71 -3.58
CA THR A 142 6.97 -7.13 -4.05
C THR A 142 8.00 -8.23 -4.26
N PRO A 143 8.99 -8.04 -5.15
CA PRO A 143 10.10 -9.00 -5.31
C PRO A 143 10.89 -9.21 -4.02
N GLU A 144 11.16 -8.13 -3.29
CA GLU A 144 12.06 -8.12 -2.13
C GLU A 144 11.42 -8.72 -0.88
N TYR A 145 10.18 -8.34 -0.59
CA TYR A 145 9.50 -8.66 0.68
C TYR A 145 8.16 -9.38 0.51
N GLY A 146 7.82 -9.78 -0.70
CA GLY A 146 6.54 -10.41 -1.00
C GLY A 146 5.37 -9.53 -0.59
N ASN A 147 4.39 -10.12 0.09
CA ASN A 147 3.26 -9.36 0.61
C ASN A 147 3.49 -8.82 2.05
N MET A 148 4.71 -8.99 2.61
CA MET A 148 5.08 -8.52 3.95
C MET A 148 5.56 -7.07 3.90
N VAL A 149 4.72 -6.19 3.36
CA VAL A 149 4.93 -4.74 3.31
C VAL A 149 3.69 -3.98 3.76
N TRP A 150 3.93 -2.81 4.33
CA TRP A 150 2.91 -1.80 4.63
C TRP A 150 3.19 -0.56 3.79
N LEU A 151 2.15 0.14 3.31
CA LEU A 151 2.26 1.12 2.23
C LEU A 151 1.70 2.48 2.64
N ASN A 152 2.28 3.54 2.09
CA ASN A 152 1.68 4.87 2.03
C ASN A 152 1.99 5.52 0.68
N ALA A 153 1.14 6.43 0.24
CA ALA A 153 1.33 7.20 -0.98
C ALA A 153 1.34 8.71 -0.66
N MET A 154 2.01 9.47 -1.52
CA MET A 154 2.05 10.94 -1.48
C MET A 154 1.84 11.45 -2.90
N LEU A 155 1.13 12.57 -3.03
CA LEU A 155 0.89 13.22 -4.32
C LEU A 155 1.76 14.46 -4.43
N THR A 156 2.25 14.77 -5.63
CA THR A 156 3.04 15.98 -5.84
C THR A 156 2.78 16.61 -7.21
N ASP A 157 2.90 17.92 -7.28
CA ASP A 157 2.85 18.68 -8.52
C ASP A 157 4.19 18.71 -9.29
N ALA A 158 5.26 18.15 -8.69
CA ALA A 158 6.54 17.99 -9.36
C ALA A 158 6.46 16.85 -10.40
N PRO A 159 6.90 17.08 -11.65
CA PRO A 159 7.13 16.00 -12.58
C PRO A 159 8.43 15.29 -12.18
N ILE A 160 8.31 14.02 -11.79
CA ILE A 160 9.44 13.18 -11.39
C ILE A 160 9.46 11.95 -12.29
N ASP A 161 10.65 11.56 -12.78
CA ASP A 161 10.80 10.39 -13.65
C ASP A 161 10.27 9.12 -12.95
N PRO A 162 9.27 8.45 -13.56
CA PRO A 162 8.65 7.29 -12.93
C PRO A 162 9.54 6.05 -13.03
N ASN A 163 9.35 5.14 -12.08
CA ASN A 163 9.90 3.79 -12.19
C ASN A 163 9.25 3.02 -13.34
N GLU A 164 9.96 2.04 -13.88
CA GLU A 164 9.34 1.04 -14.74
C GLU A 164 8.38 0.17 -13.95
N THR A 165 7.27 -0.25 -14.57
CA THR A 165 6.31 -1.17 -13.95
C THR A 165 6.80 -2.60 -14.09
N LEU A 166 6.56 -3.42 -13.07
CA LEU A 166 6.89 -4.84 -13.14
C LEU A 166 5.91 -5.59 -14.04
N PRO A 167 6.37 -6.49 -14.92
CA PRO A 167 5.50 -7.33 -15.74
C PRO A 167 4.94 -8.54 -14.95
N GLY A 168 3.99 -9.25 -15.54
CA GLY A 168 3.55 -10.57 -15.12
C GLY A 168 2.53 -10.59 -13.98
N ASN A 169 2.27 -11.79 -13.48
CA ASN A 169 1.36 -12.12 -12.38
C ASN A 169 2.20 -12.59 -11.17
N PRO A 170 1.99 -12.08 -9.97
CA PRO A 170 2.74 -12.52 -8.80
C PRO A 170 2.29 -13.90 -8.28
N CYS A 171 1.14 -14.41 -8.73
CA CYS A 171 0.63 -15.71 -8.32
C CYS A 171 1.17 -16.82 -9.22
N PRO A 172 1.65 -17.96 -8.67
CA PRO A 172 1.93 -19.15 -9.45
C PRO A 172 0.70 -19.60 -10.26
N ASP A 173 0.95 -20.24 -11.39
CA ASP A 173 -0.11 -20.77 -12.23
C ASP A 173 -1.01 -21.75 -11.44
N GLY A 174 -2.32 -21.60 -11.58
CA GLY A 174 -3.31 -22.42 -10.88
C GLY A 174 -3.41 -22.17 -9.36
N CYS A 175 -2.59 -21.35 -8.76
CA CYS A 175 -2.63 -21.11 -7.32
C CYS A 175 -3.94 -20.46 -6.87
N SER A 176 -4.60 -21.07 -5.86
CA SER A 176 -5.83 -20.57 -5.21
C SER A 176 -5.76 -20.59 -3.68
N LEU A 177 -4.58 -20.86 -3.09
CA LEU A 177 -4.40 -21.09 -1.65
C LEU A 177 -5.06 -20.02 -0.77
N CYS A 178 -4.89 -18.74 -1.11
CA CYS A 178 -5.49 -17.65 -0.34
C CYS A 178 -7.02 -17.58 -0.46
N ILE A 179 -7.57 -18.02 -1.58
CA ILE A 179 -9.02 -18.08 -1.83
C ILE A 179 -9.61 -19.24 -1.02
N ASP A 180 -9.04 -20.45 -1.19
CA ASP A 180 -9.52 -21.68 -0.57
C ASP A 180 -9.42 -21.65 0.95
N SER A 181 -8.39 -20.97 1.49
CA SER A 181 -8.16 -20.83 2.93
C SER A 181 -8.82 -19.62 3.55
N CYS A 182 -9.57 -18.80 2.80
CA CYS A 182 -10.19 -17.60 3.35
C CYS A 182 -11.36 -17.96 4.30
N PRO A 183 -11.23 -17.75 5.61
CA PRO A 183 -12.27 -18.15 6.57
C PRO A 183 -13.57 -17.35 6.41
N ALA A 184 -13.48 -16.16 5.84
CA ALA A 184 -14.63 -15.30 5.54
C ALA A 184 -15.19 -15.52 4.12
N GLN A 185 -14.58 -16.40 3.30
CA GLN A 185 -14.91 -16.58 1.89
C GLN A 185 -14.99 -15.25 1.10
N ALA A 186 -14.15 -14.31 1.49
CA ALA A 186 -14.18 -12.94 0.97
C ALA A 186 -13.38 -12.76 -0.33
N LEU A 187 -12.62 -13.78 -0.75
CA LEU A 187 -11.77 -13.77 -1.94
C LEU A 187 -12.33 -14.68 -3.02
N GLY A 188 -12.01 -14.39 -4.29
CA GLY A 188 -12.25 -15.35 -5.41
C GLY A 188 -13.45 -15.05 -6.31
N ASN A 189 -14.32 -14.10 -5.99
CA ASN A 189 -15.42 -13.66 -6.87
C ASN A 189 -15.22 -12.22 -7.31
N PRO A 190 -15.30 -11.94 -8.59
CA PRO A 190 -14.33 -11.15 -9.37
C PRO A 190 -13.65 -10.04 -8.58
N GLU A 191 -14.29 -9.62 -7.49
CA GLU A 191 -13.76 -8.65 -6.54
C GLU A 191 -13.88 -9.17 -5.10
N MET A 192 -13.00 -8.67 -4.22
CA MET A 192 -13.03 -8.99 -2.81
C MET A 192 -14.32 -8.47 -2.15
N ASN A 193 -15.00 -9.32 -1.41
CA ASN A 193 -16.07 -8.91 -0.49
C ASN A 193 -15.47 -8.25 0.75
N GLN A 194 -15.36 -6.92 0.74
CA GLN A 194 -14.76 -6.16 1.83
C GLN A 194 -15.54 -6.30 3.15
N ALA A 195 -16.88 -6.31 3.10
CA ALA A 195 -17.72 -6.41 4.29
C ALA A 195 -17.53 -7.75 5.00
N ALA A 196 -17.50 -8.86 4.26
CA ALA A 196 -17.22 -10.18 4.81
C ALA A 196 -15.81 -10.28 5.41
N CYS A 197 -14.79 -9.73 4.71
CA CYS A 197 -13.43 -9.69 5.25
C CYS A 197 -13.37 -8.83 6.50
N PHE A 198 -13.96 -7.63 6.48
CA PHE A 198 -13.88 -6.69 7.59
C PHE A 198 -14.53 -7.27 8.86
N SER A 199 -15.74 -7.82 8.75
CA SER A 199 -16.45 -8.40 9.90
C SER A 199 -15.73 -9.59 10.53
N HIS A 200 -14.94 -10.34 9.74
CA HIS A 200 -14.14 -11.46 10.25
C HIS A 200 -12.76 -11.01 10.77
N ALA A 201 -12.09 -10.12 10.04
CA ALA A 201 -10.69 -9.79 10.28
C ALA A 201 -10.49 -8.67 11.32
N PHE A 202 -11.50 -7.86 11.58
CA PHE A 202 -11.39 -6.75 12.50
C PHE A 202 -12.37 -6.93 13.67
N HIS A 203 -11.87 -6.66 14.85
CA HIS A 203 -12.68 -6.70 16.07
C HIS A 203 -12.41 -5.46 16.92
N THR A 204 -13.49 -4.89 17.45
CA THR A 204 -13.43 -3.88 18.50
C THR A 204 -14.09 -4.47 19.74
N ASP A 205 -13.29 -4.80 20.75
CA ASP A 205 -13.86 -5.06 22.08
C ASP A 205 -14.42 -3.75 22.65
N GLN A 206 -15.40 -3.84 23.54
CA GLN A 206 -16.08 -2.66 24.10
C GLN A 206 -15.07 -1.63 24.64
N GLY A 207 -14.85 -0.54 23.88
CA GLY A 207 -13.92 0.53 24.22
C GLY A 207 -12.43 0.27 23.95
N ALA A 208 -12.08 -0.84 23.30
CA ALA A 208 -10.69 -1.18 22.95
C ALA A 208 -10.32 -0.74 21.53
N GLU A 209 -9.01 -0.67 21.28
CA GLU A 209 -8.46 -0.42 19.96
C GLU A 209 -8.84 -1.53 18.95
N LEU A 210 -8.95 -1.15 17.69
CA LEU A 210 -9.22 -2.07 16.58
C LEU A 210 -8.12 -3.13 16.49
N THR A 211 -8.47 -4.40 16.70
CA THR A 211 -7.56 -5.55 16.60
C THR A 211 -7.78 -6.29 15.28
N LEU A 212 -6.69 -6.62 14.58
CA LEU A 212 -6.75 -7.51 13.43
C LEU A 212 -6.69 -8.96 13.90
N LYS A 213 -7.73 -9.73 13.62
CA LYS A 213 -7.83 -11.15 14.01
C LYS A 213 -7.45 -12.13 12.90
N CYS A 214 -7.23 -11.65 11.68
CA CYS A 214 -6.96 -12.51 10.55
C CYS A 214 -5.84 -11.94 9.66
N HIS A 215 -4.91 -12.81 9.30
CA HIS A 215 -3.88 -12.58 8.27
C HIS A 215 -3.68 -13.81 7.39
N THR A 216 -4.64 -14.73 7.33
CA THR A 216 -4.54 -16.03 6.65
C THR A 216 -4.14 -15.88 5.18
N CYS A 217 -4.79 -14.98 4.41
CA CYS A 217 -4.47 -14.77 3.01
C CYS A 217 -3.04 -14.21 2.76
N ARG A 218 -2.45 -13.59 3.79
CA ARG A 218 -1.05 -13.14 3.78
C ARG A 218 -0.11 -14.30 4.05
N SER A 219 -0.33 -15.01 5.16
CA SER A 219 0.58 -16.04 5.66
C SER A 219 0.62 -17.30 4.80
N ILE A 220 -0.52 -17.69 4.19
CA ILE A 220 -0.61 -18.88 3.31
C ILE A 220 -0.01 -18.65 1.91
N CYS A 221 0.24 -17.40 1.53
CA CYS A 221 0.74 -17.07 0.21
C CYS A 221 2.16 -17.63 -0.02
N PRO A 222 2.44 -18.40 -1.07
CA PRO A 222 3.79 -18.92 -1.35
C PRO A 222 4.80 -17.80 -1.59
N ASN A 223 4.33 -16.62 -2.06
CA ASN A 223 5.15 -15.42 -2.26
C ASN A 223 5.03 -14.44 -1.08
N CYS A 224 4.74 -14.94 0.13
CA CYS A 224 4.61 -14.11 1.33
C CYS A 224 5.88 -13.31 1.61
N LEU A 225 7.06 -13.91 1.41
CA LEU A 225 8.36 -13.32 1.75
C LEU A 225 9.12 -12.72 0.56
N GLY A 226 8.56 -12.80 -0.65
CA GLY A 226 9.24 -12.39 -1.88
C GLY A 226 10.18 -13.46 -2.43
N SER A 227 10.66 -13.23 -3.65
CA SER A 227 11.58 -14.12 -4.36
C SER A 227 13.04 -13.90 -4.01
N GLU A 228 13.39 -12.73 -3.43
CA GLU A 228 14.76 -12.35 -3.08
C GLU A 228 15.13 -12.63 -1.62
N SER A 229 14.17 -13.08 -0.80
CA SER A 229 14.40 -13.39 0.63
C SER A 229 15.16 -14.69 0.91
N GLY A 230 15.68 -15.33 -0.12
CA GLY A 230 16.52 -16.54 -0.06
C GLY A 230 18.03 -16.29 -0.21
N LYS A 231 18.48 -15.02 -0.13
CA LYS A 231 19.91 -14.66 -0.12
C LYS A 231 20.36 -14.19 1.24
#